data_e69b5fe2353411a2e921c0d33a5fb7e8
#
_entry.id   e69b5fe2353411a2e921c0d33a5fb7e8
#
_cell.length_a   1.000
_cell.length_b   1.000
_cell.length_c   1.000
_cell.angle_alpha   90.00
_cell.angle_beta   90.00
_cell.angle_gamma   90.00
#
_symmetry.space_group_name_H-M   'P 1'
#
loop_
_entity.id
_entity.type
_entity.pdbx_description
1 polymer ?
#
loop_
_entity_poly.entity_id
_entity_poly.type
_entity_poly.pdbx_seq_one_letter_code
_entity_poly.pdbx_strand_id
1 'polypeptide(L)'
;DIAFPFKRYQIQPVWRADRPQKGRYREFYQCDGDVVGSDSLVNEVELIQIMDEVFRRFGIRVCIKMNNRKILSGIAEIIGEADKIVDITVAIDKLDKIGLDNVNDELRSKELSEGAIARLQPIIMLKGTNREKLAILKKELAASEIAMKGIAEMEFILDRIEKLELTADLELDLTLARGLNYYTGAIFEVKALDVQIGSITGGGRYDNLTGVFGMDGMSGVGISFGADRIFDVLNQLELYPVDSLKTTQLLFVNFGEKEENYLLPLISKVRAAGIRAEIFPDAAK
;
A
#
# COMPACT_ATOMS: atom_id res chain seq x y z
N ASP A 1 -12.64 -11.35 26.49
CA ASP A 1 -13.56 -10.95 25.42
C ASP A 1 -12.96 -9.74 24.69
N ILE A 2 -13.03 -9.73 23.34
CA ILE A 2 -12.53 -8.64 22.51
C ILE A 2 -13.68 -7.61 22.36
N ALA A 3 -13.38 -6.33 22.63
CA ALA A 3 -14.32 -5.25 22.36
C ALA A 3 -14.21 -4.79 20.91
N PHE A 4 -15.33 -4.49 20.26
CA PHE A 4 -15.39 -3.95 18.90
C PHE A 4 -15.72 -2.44 18.92
N PRO A 5 -15.23 -1.67 17.93
CA PRO A 5 -14.30 -2.09 16.87
C PRO A 5 -12.93 -2.47 17.42
N PHE A 6 -12.38 -3.58 16.92
CA PHE A 6 -11.07 -4.07 17.32
C PHE A 6 -10.01 -3.56 16.34
N LYS A 7 -9.10 -2.73 16.83
CA LYS A 7 -7.93 -2.25 16.08
C LYS A 7 -6.72 -3.12 16.43
N ARG A 8 -6.08 -3.67 15.41
CA ARG A 8 -4.89 -4.49 15.57
C ARG A 8 -3.77 -4.04 14.62
N TYR A 9 -2.55 -4.36 14.98
CA TYR A 9 -1.44 -4.38 14.03
C TYR A 9 -0.61 -5.65 14.20
N GLN A 10 0.13 -6.01 13.14
CA GLN A 10 0.98 -7.18 13.12
C GLN A 10 2.21 -6.90 12.26
N ILE A 11 3.41 -7.13 12.79
CA ILE A 11 4.67 -6.95 12.09
C ILE A 11 5.42 -8.29 12.17
N GLN A 12 5.53 -8.97 11.04
CA GLN A 12 6.15 -10.29 10.98
C GLN A 12 6.60 -10.66 9.57
N PRO A 13 7.46 -11.68 9.41
CA PRO A 13 7.70 -12.30 8.12
C PRO A 13 6.44 -13.00 7.62
N VAL A 14 6.24 -12.91 6.29
CA VAL A 14 5.19 -13.60 5.55
C VAL A 14 5.77 -14.28 4.32
N TRP A 15 5.09 -15.30 3.82
CA TRP A 15 5.56 -16.13 2.70
C TRP A 15 4.55 -16.17 1.57
N ARG A 16 5.04 -16.21 0.34
CA ARG A 16 4.23 -16.43 -0.86
C ARG A 16 4.99 -17.25 -1.90
N ALA A 17 4.27 -18.02 -2.70
CA ALA A 17 4.83 -18.90 -3.73
C ALA A 17 5.13 -18.20 -5.07
N ASP A 18 5.27 -16.88 -5.06
CA ASP A 18 5.51 -16.08 -6.26
C ASP A 18 6.91 -16.34 -6.87
N ARG A 19 7.05 -16.10 -8.17
CA ARG A 19 8.36 -16.08 -8.81
C ARG A 19 9.16 -14.86 -8.30
N PRO A 20 10.37 -15.08 -7.72
CA PRO A 20 11.19 -14.00 -7.21
C PRO A 20 11.63 -13.03 -8.32
N GLN A 21 11.58 -11.74 -8.02
CA GLN A 21 12.14 -10.67 -8.86
C GLN A 21 12.42 -9.44 -7.99
N LYS A 22 13.07 -8.40 -8.53
CA LYS A 22 13.34 -7.16 -7.78
C LYS A 22 12.05 -6.61 -7.15
N GLY A 23 12.05 -6.39 -5.83
CA GLY A 23 10.90 -5.92 -5.07
C GLY A 23 9.74 -6.95 -4.91
N ARG A 24 9.99 -8.23 -5.22
CA ARG A 24 9.02 -9.33 -5.02
C ARG A 24 9.71 -10.57 -4.51
N TYR A 25 9.66 -10.76 -3.20
CA TYR A 25 10.36 -11.81 -2.47
C TYR A 25 9.39 -12.94 -2.09
N ARG A 26 9.91 -14.13 -1.82
CA ARG A 26 9.12 -15.26 -1.31
C ARG A 26 8.90 -15.19 0.19
N GLU A 27 9.88 -14.67 0.92
CA GLU A 27 9.81 -14.33 2.34
C GLU A 27 10.10 -12.84 2.48
N PHE A 28 9.28 -12.11 3.20
CA PHE A 28 9.39 -10.66 3.37
C PHE A 28 8.58 -10.22 4.59
N TYR A 29 8.89 -9.04 5.11
CA TYR A 29 8.15 -8.48 6.23
C TYR A 29 6.94 -7.69 5.76
N GLN A 30 5.80 -7.93 6.41
CA GLN A 30 4.61 -7.07 6.31
C GLN A 30 4.31 -6.41 7.65
N CYS A 31 3.87 -5.15 7.58
CA CYS A 31 3.36 -4.41 8.71
C CYS A 31 1.88 -4.14 8.42
N ASP A 32 1.03 -4.96 9.01
CA ASP A 32 -0.42 -4.94 8.78
C ASP A 32 -1.10 -4.13 9.86
N GLY A 33 -2.11 -3.34 9.48
CA GLY A 33 -2.99 -2.64 10.39
C GLY A 33 -4.44 -2.82 9.97
N ASP A 34 -5.29 -3.31 10.88
CA ASP A 34 -6.68 -3.64 10.60
C ASP A 34 -7.62 -3.04 11.66
N VAL A 35 -8.82 -2.71 11.22
CA VAL A 35 -9.98 -2.42 12.06
C VAL A 35 -11.06 -3.41 11.74
N VAL A 36 -11.51 -4.20 12.72
CA VAL A 36 -12.52 -5.25 12.56
C VAL A 36 -13.74 -4.93 13.41
N GLY A 37 -14.93 -5.21 12.87
CA GLY A 37 -16.20 -5.01 13.58
C GLY A 37 -16.75 -3.59 13.49
N SER A 38 -16.50 -2.89 12.36
CA SER A 38 -17.07 -1.57 12.10
C SER A 38 -17.29 -1.33 10.61
N ASP A 39 -18.50 -0.89 10.25
CA ASP A 39 -18.88 -0.48 8.90
C ASP A 39 -18.56 1.00 8.62
N SER A 40 -18.08 1.73 9.62
CA SER A 40 -17.83 3.18 9.51
C SER A 40 -16.70 3.46 8.53
N LEU A 41 -16.97 4.29 7.52
CA LEU A 41 -15.97 4.77 6.55
C LEU A 41 -14.94 5.74 7.15
N VAL A 42 -15.12 6.16 8.42
CA VAL A 42 -14.10 6.91 9.17
C VAL A 42 -12.82 6.07 9.31
N ASN A 43 -12.94 4.74 9.34
CA ASN A 43 -11.79 3.86 9.40
C ASN A 43 -10.91 3.97 8.16
N GLU A 44 -11.50 4.10 6.96
CA GLU A 44 -10.75 4.36 5.72
C GLU A 44 -10.01 5.69 5.77
N VAL A 45 -10.65 6.72 6.32
CA VAL A 45 -10.01 8.04 6.51
C VAL A 45 -8.82 7.93 7.45
N GLU A 46 -8.95 7.22 8.59
CA GLU A 46 -7.84 6.97 9.52
C GLU A 46 -6.69 6.20 8.84
N LEU A 47 -7.01 5.18 8.04
CA LEU A 47 -5.98 4.40 7.33
C LEU A 47 -5.23 5.26 6.30
N ILE A 48 -5.92 6.16 5.58
CA ILE A 48 -5.26 7.12 4.68
C ILE A 48 -4.32 8.04 5.45
N GLN A 49 -4.75 8.55 6.62
CA GLN A 49 -3.89 9.37 7.49
C GLN A 49 -2.66 8.59 7.98
N ILE A 50 -2.82 7.30 8.33
CA ILE A 50 -1.70 6.45 8.73
C ILE A 50 -0.70 6.28 7.57
N MET A 51 -1.20 6.05 6.35
CA MET A 51 -0.34 5.94 5.16
C MET A 51 0.43 7.24 4.93
N ASP A 52 -0.24 8.39 4.95
CA ASP A 52 0.39 9.70 4.79
C ASP A 52 1.47 9.96 5.85
N GLU A 53 1.14 9.76 7.13
CA GLU A 53 2.05 9.99 8.26
C GLU A 53 3.30 9.11 8.20
N VAL A 54 3.15 7.82 7.84
CA VAL A 54 4.28 6.89 7.73
C VAL A 54 5.25 7.36 6.65
N PHE A 55 4.76 7.68 5.44
CA PHE A 55 5.63 8.08 4.34
C PHE A 55 6.19 9.49 4.52
N ARG A 56 5.44 10.40 5.15
CA ARG A 56 5.93 11.70 5.57
C ARG A 56 7.13 11.57 6.52
N ARG A 57 7.05 10.67 7.53
CA ARG A 57 8.17 10.41 8.46
C ARG A 57 9.38 9.79 7.78
N PHE A 58 9.18 8.96 6.78
CA PHE A 58 10.28 8.40 5.99
C PHE A 58 10.87 9.38 4.99
N GLY A 59 10.22 10.52 4.74
CA GLY A 59 10.63 11.45 3.70
C GLY A 59 10.43 10.92 2.28
N ILE A 60 9.53 9.95 2.10
CA ILE A 60 9.19 9.36 0.79
C ILE A 60 7.96 10.07 0.24
N ARG A 61 8.09 10.68 -0.93
CA ARG A 61 6.93 11.23 -1.66
C ARG A 61 6.12 10.10 -2.28
N VAL A 62 4.83 10.10 -2.03
CA VAL A 62 3.93 9.03 -2.48
C VAL A 62 2.64 9.56 -3.08
N CYS A 63 2.04 8.74 -3.95
CA CYS A 63 0.65 8.86 -4.36
C CYS A 63 -0.15 7.72 -3.73
N ILE A 64 -1.19 8.06 -2.98
CA ILE A 64 -2.19 7.13 -2.46
C ILE A 64 -3.28 7.01 -3.52
N LYS A 65 -3.29 5.89 -4.23
CA LYS A 65 -4.35 5.55 -5.17
C LYS A 65 -5.49 4.88 -4.46
N MET A 66 -6.72 5.23 -4.80
CA MET A 66 -7.92 4.63 -4.23
C MET A 66 -8.95 4.33 -5.30
N ASN A 67 -9.75 3.30 -5.06
CA ASN A 67 -10.92 2.92 -5.85
C ASN A 67 -11.96 2.27 -4.94
N ASN A 68 -13.06 1.80 -5.52
CA ASN A 68 -14.08 1.08 -4.78
C ASN A 68 -14.59 -0.12 -5.58
N ARG A 69 -14.65 -1.29 -4.94
CA ARG A 69 -15.11 -2.54 -5.57
C ARG A 69 -16.53 -2.41 -6.14
N LYS A 70 -17.39 -1.65 -5.47
CA LYS A 70 -18.77 -1.41 -5.90
C LYS A 70 -18.82 -0.58 -7.19
N ILE A 71 -17.90 0.38 -7.36
CA ILE A 71 -17.78 1.13 -8.62
C ILE A 71 -17.39 0.20 -9.76
N LEU A 72 -16.38 -0.65 -9.54
CA LEU A 72 -15.94 -1.64 -10.54
C LEU A 72 -17.07 -2.60 -10.93
N SER A 73 -17.84 -3.07 -9.95
CA SER A 73 -18.99 -3.94 -10.20
C SER A 73 -20.07 -3.22 -11.03
N GLY A 74 -20.37 -1.97 -10.69
CA GLY A 74 -21.34 -1.18 -11.45
C GLY A 74 -20.88 -0.84 -12.86
N ILE A 75 -19.58 -0.65 -13.10
CA ILE A 75 -19.03 -0.51 -14.46
C ILE A 75 -19.33 -1.77 -15.26
N ALA A 76 -19.05 -2.97 -14.70
CA ALA A 76 -19.34 -4.23 -15.36
C ALA A 76 -20.84 -4.42 -15.65
N GLU A 77 -21.74 -3.99 -14.74
CA GLU A 77 -23.19 -4.00 -14.96
C GLU A 77 -23.58 -3.09 -16.15
N ILE A 78 -23.11 -1.85 -16.15
CA ILE A 78 -23.50 -0.84 -17.17
C ILE A 78 -23.01 -1.22 -18.56
N ILE A 79 -21.83 -1.85 -18.68
CA ILE A 79 -21.35 -2.32 -19.97
C ILE A 79 -22.02 -3.65 -20.41
N GLY A 80 -22.82 -4.29 -19.53
CA GLY A 80 -23.55 -5.52 -19.83
C GLY A 80 -22.75 -6.82 -19.65
N GLU A 81 -21.67 -6.78 -18.84
CA GLU A 81 -20.74 -7.90 -18.64
C GLU A 81 -20.50 -8.16 -17.14
N ALA A 82 -21.58 -8.10 -16.33
CA ALA A 82 -21.50 -8.22 -14.86
C ALA A 82 -20.86 -9.53 -14.38
N ASP A 83 -21.10 -10.63 -15.09
CA ASP A 83 -20.52 -11.94 -14.80
C ASP A 83 -19.03 -12.05 -15.11
N LYS A 84 -18.48 -11.13 -15.91
CA LYS A 84 -17.06 -11.07 -16.28
C LYS A 84 -16.26 -10.04 -15.48
N ILE A 85 -16.77 -9.59 -14.35
CA ILE A 85 -16.11 -8.57 -13.50
C ILE A 85 -14.67 -8.94 -13.16
N VAL A 86 -14.37 -10.22 -12.93
CA VAL A 86 -13.01 -10.69 -12.61
C VAL A 86 -12.08 -10.51 -13.81
N ASP A 87 -12.51 -10.92 -15.01
CA ASP A 87 -11.71 -10.77 -16.24
C ASP A 87 -11.46 -9.31 -16.58
N ILE A 88 -12.50 -8.47 -16.48
CA ILE A 88 -12.41 -7.01 -16.69
C ILE A 88 -11.38 -6.41 -15.75
N THR A 89 -11.49 -6.68 -14.45
CA THR A 89 -10.64 -6.09 -13.44
C THR A 89 -9.20 -6.58 -13.51
N VAL A 90 -8.96 -7.85 -13.85
CA VAL A 90 -7.61 -8.40 -14.10
C VAL A 90 -6.96 -7.73 -15.32
N ALA A 91 -7.72 -7.45 -16.37
CA ALA A 91 -7.20 -6.79 -17.57
C ALA A 91 -6.87 -5.32 -17.31
N ILE A 92 -7.79 -4.55 -16.68
CA ILE A 92 -7.58 -3.11 -16.44
C ILE A 92 -6.46 -2.84 -15.42
N ASP A 93 -6.22 -3.72 -14.44
CA ASP A 93 -5.10 -3.60 -13.48
C ASP A 93 -3.71 -3.63 -14.16
N LYS A 94 -3.65 -4.08 -15.41
CA LYS A 94 -2.42 -4.12 -16.19
C LYS A 94 -2.23 -2.89 -17.08
N LEU A 95 -3.20 -1.97 -17.13
CA LEU A 95 -3.22 -0.85 -18.08
C LEU A 95 -1.91 -0.05 -18.08
N ASP A 96 -1.41 0.30 -16.89
CA ASP A 96 -0.14 1.03 -16.72
C ASP A 96 1.08 0.27 -17.29
N LYS A 97 1.01 -1.07 -17.38
CA LYS A 97 2.14 -1.93 -17.76
C LYS A 97 2.16 -2.32 -19.22
N ILE A 98 0.97 -2.63 -19.77
CA ILE A 98 0.87 -3.20 -21.12
C ILE A 98 0.21 -2.26 -22.13
N GLY A 99 -0.40 -1.15 -21.67
CA GLY A 99 -1.08 -0.17 -22.50
C GLY A 99 -2.49 -0.60 -22.93
N LEU A 100 -3.26 0.37 -23.45
CA LEU A 100 -4.69 0.21 -23.75
C LEU A 100 -4.96 -0.86 -24.81
N ASP A 101 -4.15 -0.93 -25.88
CA ASP A 101 -4.37 -1.88 -26.99
C ASP A 101 -4.27 -3.31 -26.50
N ASN A 102 -3.23 -3.63 -25.70
CA ASN A 102 -3.05 -4.96 -25.14
C ASN A 102 -4.13 -5.31 -24.10
N VAL A 103 -4.62 -4.33 -23.32
CA VAL A 103 -5.77 -4.53 -22.42
C VAL A 103 -7.01 -4.88 -23.22
N ASN A 104 -7.28 -4.16 -24.34
CA ASN A 104 -8.41 -4.47 -25.21
C ASN A 104 -8.31 -5.87 -25.84
N ASP A 105 -7.11 -6.27 -26.26
CA ASP A 105 -6.88 -7.62 -26.81
C ASP A 105 -7.10 -8.70 -25.73
N GLU A 106 -6.69 -8.45 -24.51
CA GLU A 106 -6.97 -9.34 -23.38
C GLU A 106 -8.48 -9.44 -23.11
N LEU A 107 -9.21 -8.32 -23.11
CA LEU A 107 -10.65 -8.30 -22.93
C LEU A 107 -11.39 -9.06 -24.07
N ARG A 108 -10.95 -8.91 -25.33
CA ARG A 108 -11.45 -9.69 -26.45
C ARG A 108 -11.22 -11.19 -26.26
N SER A 109 -10.02 -11.58 -25.78
CA SER A 109 -9.68 -12.97 -25.51
C SER A 109 -10.56 -13.60 -24.41
N LYS A 110 -11.18 -12.74 -23.57
CA LYS A 110 -12.17 -13.10 -22.54
C LYS A 110 -13.61 -12.97 -23.02
N GLU A 111 -13.78 -12.90 -24.34
CA GLU A 111 -15.09 -12.84 -25.01
C GLU A 111 -15.95 -11.63 -24.59
N LEU A 112 -15.34 -10.49 -24.22
CA LEU A 112 -16.08 -9.24 -24.08
C LEU A 112 -16.46 -8.69 -25.47
N SER A 113 -17.67 -8.20 -25.58
CA SER A 113 -18.15 -7.62 -26.83
C SER A 113 -17.44 -6.29 -27.15
N GLU A 114 -17.26 -5.98 -28.44
CA GLU A 114 -16.69 -4.68 -28.87
C GLU A 114 -17.49 -3.50 -28.33
N GLY A 115 -18.81 -3.65 -28.20
CA GLY A 115 -19.68 -2.63 -27.60
C GLY A 115 -19.40 -2.43 -26.10
N ALA A 116 -19.09 -3.49 -25.37
CA ALA A 116 -18.71 -3.41 -23.96
C ALA A 116 -17.33 -2.74 -23.80
N ILE A 117 -16.34 -3.13 -24.63
CA ILE A 117 -15.01 -2.54 -24.62
C ILE A 117 -15.09 -1.03 -24.95
N ALA A 118 -15.85 -0.65 -25.98
CA ALA A 118 -16.03 0.75 -26.36
C ALA A 118 -16.69 1.61 -25.26
N ARG A 119 -17.56 1.02 -24.43
CA ARG A 119 -18.16 1.71 -23.27
C ARG A 119 -17.24 1.75 -22.06
N LEU A 120 -16.39 0.74 -21.86
CA LEU A 120 -15.43 0.65 -20.76
C LEU A 120 -14.31 1.68 -20.88
N GLN A 121 -13.74 1.83 -22.08
CA GLN A 121 -12.57 2.69 -22.34
C GLN A 121 -12.67 4.12 -21.81
N PRO A 122 -13.73 4.92 -22.14
CA PRO A 122 -13.83 6.29 -21.66
C PRO A 122 -13.91 6.37 -20.14
N ILE A 123 -14.42 5.34 -19.46
CA ILE A 123 -14.52 5.29 -18.00
C ILE A 123 -13.15 5.05 -17.38
N ILE A 124 -12.42 4.02 -17.81
CA ILE A 124 -11.10 3.69 -17.24
C ILE A 124 -10.02 4.72 -17.59
N MET A 125 -10.25 5.50 -18.64
CA MET A 125 -9.34 6.57 -19.11
C MET A 125 -9.74 7.97 -18.60
N LEU A 126 -10.69 8.08 -17.67
CA LEU A 126 -11.10 9.35 -17.10
C LEU A 126 -9.91 10.12 -16.51
N LYS A 127 -9.78 11.38 -16.91
CA LYS A 127 -8.80 12.33 -16.42
C LYS A 127 -9.49 13.44 -15.63
N GLY A 128 -8.73 14.18 -14.85
CA GLY A 128 -9.20 15.28 -14.04
C GLY A 128 -9.04 15.04 -12.55
N THR A 129 -9.56 15.94 -11.75
CA THR A 129 -9.56 15.84 -10.29
C THR A 129 -10.45 14.68 -9.82
N ASN A 130 -10.26 14.23 -8.59
CA ASN A 130 -11.08 13.18 -7.99
C ASN A 130 -12.57 13.53 -8.01
N ARG A 131 -12.91 14.81 -7.79
CA ARG A 131 -14.30 15.31 -7.81
C ARG A 131 -14.90 15.29 -9.20
N GLU A 132 -14.15 15.71 -10.22
CA GLU A 132 -14.60 15.64 -11.61
C GLU A 132 -14.83 14.20 -12.04
N LYS A 133 -13.91 13.28 -11.71
CA LYS A 133 -14.08 11.84 -11.99
C LYS A 133 -15.36 11.30 -11.34
N LEU A 134 -15.59 11.58 -10.05
CA LEU A 134 -16.81 11.12 -9.34
C LEU A 134 -18.09 11.73 -9.95
N ALA A 135 -18.08 13.00 -10.34
CA ALA A 135 -19.24 13.63 -10.97
C ALA A 135 -19.60 12.97 -12.31
N ILE A 136 -18.59 12.62 -13.12
CA ILE A 136 -18.81 11.88 -14.38
C ILE A 136 -19.33 10.47 -14.08
N LEU A 137 -18.67 9.72 -13.15
CA LEU A 137 -19.11 8.38 -12.77
C LEU A 137 -20.56 8.37 -12.27
N LYS A 138 -20.95 9.35 -11.47
CA LYS A 138 -22.32 9.49 -10.94
C LYS A 138 -23.35 9.60 -12.05
N LYS A 139 -22.99 10.25 -13.15
CA LYS A 139 -23.84 10.38 -14.33
C LYS A 139 -23.84 9.11 -15.18
N GLU A 140 -22.66 8.60 -15.51
CA GLU A 140 -22.50 7.45 -16.41
C GLU A 140 -23.01 6.14 -15.78
N LEU A 141 -22.90 6.00 -14.45
CA LEU A 141 -23.28 4.79 -13.71
C LEU A 141 -24.61 4.93 -12.94
N ALA A 142 -25.41 5.97 -13.23
CA ALA A 142 -26.65 6.27 -12.52
C ALA A 142 -27.67 5.11 -12.48
N ALA A 143 -27.65 4.21 -13.46
CA ALA A 143 -28.54 3.05 -13.52
C ALA A 143 -28.08 1.87 -12.63
N SER A 144 -26.85 1.89 -12.08
CA SER A 144 -26.32 0.85 -11.20
C SER A 144 -26.42 1.29 -9.74
N GLU A 145 -27.29 0.65 -8.96
CA GLU A 145 -27.41 0.92 -7.52
C GLU A 145 -26.12 0.62 -6.76
N ILE A 146 -25.38 -0.44 -7.16
CA ILE A 146 -24.13 -0.80 -6.51
C ILE A 146 -23.04 0.24 -6.80
N ALA A 147 -22.98 0.77 -8.03
CA ALA A 147 -22.06 1.85 -8.36
C ALA A 147 -22.37 3.10 -7.55
N MET A 148 -23.64 3.48 -7.43
CA MET A 148 -24.05 4.66 -6.67
C MET A 148 -23.68 4.56 -5.19
N LYS A 149 -23.76 3.36 -4.58
CA LYS A 149 -23.25 3.11 -3.21
C LYS A 149 -21.74 3.32 -3.14
N GLY A 150 -20.98 2.74 -4.08
CA GLY A 150 -19.53 2.92 -4.13
C GLY A 150 -19.10 4.37 -4.32
N ILE A 151 -19.81 5.13 -5.19
CA ILE A 151 -19.57 6.57 -5.40
C ILE A 151 -19.84 7.35 -4.11
N ALA A 152 -20.94 7.08 -3.42
CA ALA A 152 -21.27 7.74 -2.15
C ALA A 152 -20.21 7.46 -1.06
N GLU A 153 -19.68 6.24 -0.99
CA GLU A 153 -18.58 5.90 -0.11
C GLU A 153 -17.31 6.69 -0.42
N MET A 154 -16.96 6.84 -1.71
CA MET A 154 -15.80 7.62 -2.12
C MET A 154 -16.01 9.13 -1.87
N GLU A 155 -17.22 9.67 -2.13
CA GLU A 155 -17.58 11.05 -1.79
C GLU A 155 -17.42 11.28 -0.27
N PHE A 156 -17.89 10.35 0.56
CA PHE A 156 -17.76 10.43 2.02
C PHE A 156 -16.28 10.50 2.46
N ILE A 157 -15.42 9.66 1.90
CA ILE A 157 -13.99 9.63 2.22
C ILE A 157 -13.35 10.95 1.79
N LEU A 158 -13.57 11.40 0.55
CA LEU A 158 -13.00 12.64 0.03
C LEU A 158 -13.43 13.87 0.82
N ASP A 159 -14.73 13.98 1.20
CA ASP A 159 -15.25 15.10 2.00
C ASP A 159 -14.52 15.29 3.34
N ARG A 160 -13.95 14.22 3.86
CA ARG A 160 -13.21 14.25 5.14
C ARG A 160 -11.74 14.47 4.94
N ILE A 161 -11.16 13.80 3.94
CA ILE A 161 -9.74 13.92 3.62
C ILE A 161 -9.40 15.34 3.16
N GLU A 162 -10.26 16.00 2.38
CA GLU A 162 -10.05 17.38 1.94
C GLU A 162 -10.01 18.42 3.07
N LYS A 163 -10.46 18.02 4.28
CA LYS A 163 -10.35 18.84 5.51
C LYS A 163 -9.06 18.61 6.28
N LEU A 164 -8.25 17.67 5.80
CA LEU A 164 -6.99 17.27 6.40
C LEU A 164 -5.84 17.75 5.50
N GLU A 165 -4.74 18.13 6.11
CA GLU A 165 -3.53 18.55 5.39
C GLU A 165 -2.67 17.31 5.11
N LEU A 166 -3.00 16.55 4.05
CA LEU A 166 -2.16 15.45 3.60
C LEU A 166 -0.92 15.97 2.87
N THR A 167 0.20 15.29 3.05
CA THR A 167 1.43 15.52 2.28
C THR A 167 1.50 14.63 1.04
N ALA A 168 0.82 13.49 1.05
CA ALA A 168 0.71 12.57 -0.07
C ALA A 168 -0.28 13.08 -1.12
N ASP A 169 0.01 12.81 -2.40
CA ASP A 169 -0.99 12.93 -3.45
C ASP A 169 -2.08 11.86 -3.25
N LEU A 170 -3.34 12.23 -3.48
CA LEU A 170 -4.48 11.31 -3.42
C LEU A 170 -5.18 11.24 -4.77
N GLU A 171 -5.28 10.04 -5.34
CA GLU A 171 -5.84 9.83 -6.68
C GLU A 171 -6.95 8.78 -6.68
N LEU A 172 -8.13 9.12 -7.20
CA LEU A 172 -9.13 8.14 -7.62
C LEU A 172 -8.67 7.49 -8.93
N ASP A 173 -8.26 6.23 -8.85
CA ASP A 173 -7.73 5.46 -9.99
C ASP A 173 -8.68 4.30 -10.33
N LEU A 174 -9.42 4.46 -11.43
CA LEU A 174 -10.43 3.48 -11.86
C LEU A 174 -9.82 2.18 -12.41
N THR A 175 -8.52 2.15 -12.63
CA THR A 175 -7.79 0.96 -13.03
C THR A 175 -7.27 0.14 -11.84
N LEU A 176 -7.29 0.72 -10.63
CA LEU A 176 -6.94 0.02 -9.41
C LEU A 176 -8.00 -1.05 -9.08
N ALA A 177 -7.68 -2.31 -9.31
CA ALA A 177 -8.61 -3.43 -9.22
C ALA A 177 -8.10 -4.61 -8.37
N ARG A 178 -7.23 -4.36 -7.39
CA ARG A 178 -6.63 -5.37 -6.53
C ARG A 178 -7.62 -6.03 -5.57
N GLY A 179 -7.21 -7.18 -5.01
CA GLY A 179 -7.96 -7.87 -3.98
C GLY A 179 -9.32 -8.41 -4.44
N LEU A 180 -9.39 -8.88 -5.69
CA LEU A 180 -10.62 -9.31 -6.37
C LEU A 180 -11.45 -10.33 -5.58
N ASN A 181 -10.78 -11.17 -4.78
CA ASN A 181 -11.42 -12.30 -4.12
C ASN A 181 -11.97 -11.97 -2.73
N TYR A 182 -11.65 -10.81 -2.14
CA TYR A 182 -12.07 -10.52 -0.77
C TYR A 182 -12.41 -9.06 -0.46
N TYR A 183 -11.93 -8.07 -1.23
CA TYR A 183 -12.35 -6.67 -1.01
C TYR A 183 -13.78 -6.43 -1.49
N THR A 184 -14.55 -5.71 -0.69
CA THR A 184 -15.99 -5.46 -0.88
C THR A 184 -16.33 -3.97 -1.04
N GLY A 185 -15.43 -3.07 -0.66
CA GLY A 185 -15.60 -1.62 -0.66
C GLY A 185 -14.37 -0.89 -1.18
N ALA A 186 -13.90 0.08 -0.42
CA ALA A 186 -12.70 0.86 -0.75
C ALA A 186 -11.46 -0.02 -0.91
N ILE A 187 -10.62 0.34 -1.88
CA ILE A 187 -9.34 -0.30 -2.20
C ILE A 187 -8.28 0.78 -2.20
N PHE A 188 -7.10 0.47 -1.64
CA PHE A 188 -5.96 1.37 -1.56
C PHE A 188 -4.69 0.76 -2.13
N GLU A 189 -3.88 1.60 -2.75
CA GLU A 189 -2.53 1.28 -3.19
C GLU A 189 -1.64 2.51 -3.06
N VAL A 190 -0.43 2.34 -2.50
CA VAL A 190 0.54 3.44 -2.42
C VAL A 190 1.70 3.17 -3.37
N LYS A 191 1.99 4.16 -4.21
CA LYS A 191 3.15 4.17 -5.11
C LYS A 191 4.13 5.25 -4.69
N ALA A 192 5.42 4.90 -4.62
CA ALA A 192 6.49 5.89 -4.50
C ALA A 192 6.60 6.69 -5.80
N LEU A 193 6.79 8.01 -5.71
CA LEU A 193 6.85 8.89 -6.88
C LEU A 193 8.25 8.98 -7.49
N ASP A 194 9.27 8.86 -6.67
CA ASP A 194 10.66 9.10 -7.09
C ASP A 194 11.44 7.82 -7.41
N VAL A 195 10.81 6.65 -7.24
CA VAL A 195 11.43 5.33 -7.47
C VAL A 195 10.49 4.43 -8.27
N GLN A 196 11.01 3.82 -9.34
CA GLN A 196 10.27 2.81 -10.08
C GLN A 196 10.28 1.47 -9.34
N ILE A 197 9.27 1.25 -8.52
CA ILE A 197 9.01 0.01 -7.79
C ILE A 197 7.51 -0.29 -7.80
N GLY A 198 7.13 -1.54 -7.57
CA GLY A 198 5.70 -1.87 -7.36
C GLY A 198 5.14 -1.18 -6.13
N SER A 199 3.81 -1.33 -5.91
CA SER A 199 3.18 -0.74 -4.71
C SER A 199 3.91 -1.10 -3.43
N ILE A 200 4.09 -0.11 -2.57
CA ILE A 200 4.78 -0.22 -1.29
C ILE A 200 3.81 -0.42 -0.12
N THR A 201 2.53 -0.10 -0.33
CA THR A 201 1.42 -0.38 0.59
C THR A 201 0.18 -0.72 -0.21
N GLY A 202 -0.69 -1.54 0.33
CA GLY A 202 -1.98 -1.86 -0.25
C GLY A 202 -2.98 -2.28 0.80
N GLY A 203 -4.26 -2.18 0.50
CA GLY A 203 -5.30 -2.54 1.44
C GLY A 203 -6.71 -2.31 0.90
N GLY A 204 -7.70 -2.46 1.78
CA GLY A 204 -9.10 -2.21 1.44
C GLY A 204 -10.07 -2.77 2.46
N ARG A 205 -11.36 -2.54 2.21
CA ARG A 205 -12.46 -3.06 3.01
C ARG A 205 -12.81 -4.48 2.62
N TYR A 206 -13.03 -5.32 3.62
CA TYR A 206 -13.43 -6.72 3.49
C TYR A 206 -14.58 -7.02 4.48
N ASP A 207 -15.77 -7.33 3.95
CA ASP A 207 -16.96 -7.58 4.77
C ASP A 207 -17.22 -9.07 5.02
N ASN A 208 -16.67 -9.95 4.17
CA ASN A 208 -16.95 -11.38 4.20
C ASN A 208 -15.76 -12.24 4.64
N LEU A 209 -14.57 -11.64 4.85
CA LEU A 209 -13.37 -12.40 5.16
C LEU A 209 -13.47 -13.12 6.52
N THR A 210 -14.07 -12.47 7.51
CA THR A 210 -14.28 -13.04 8.84
C THR A 210 -15.23 -14.25 8.84
N GLY A 211 -16.19 -14.28 7.91
CA GLY A 211 -17.11 -15.41 7.71
C GLY A 211 -16.39 -16.69 7.31
N VAL A 212 -15.29 -16.63 6.55
CA VAL A 212 -14.45 -17.78 6.22
C VAL A 212 -13.89 -18.47 7.48
N PHE A 213 -13.77 -17.71 8.57
CA PHE A 213 -13.29 -18.17 9.87
C PHE A 213 -14.43 -18.35 10.90
N GLY A 214 -15.70 -18.39 10.45
CA GLY A 214 -16.86 -18.63 11.28
C GLY A 214 -17.43 -17.40 12.02
N MET A 215 -17.08 -16.18 11.59
CA MET A 215 -17.60 -14.93 12.13
C MET A 215 -18.30 -14.14 11.03
N ASP A 216 -19.50 -14.59 10.65
CA ASP A 216 -20.29 -13.93 9.62
C ASP A 216 -20.76 -12.53 10.02
N GLY A 217 -20.92 -11.64 9.01
CA GLY A 217 -21.48 -10.29 9.20
C GLY A 217 -20.56 -9.31 9.92
N MET A 218 -19.28 -9.60 10.02
CA MET A 218 -18.30 -8.71 10.65
C MET A 218 -17.42 -8.04 9.60
N SER A 219 -17.66 -6.76 9.37
CA SER A 219 -16.88 -5.94 8.44
C SER A 219 -15.48 -5.66 8.98
N GLY A 220 -14.53 -5.53 8.08
CA GLY A 220 -13.17 -5.11 8.39
C GLY A 220 -12.58 -4.25 7.28
N VAL A 221 -11.60 -3.45 7.63
CA VAL A 221 -10.77 -2.70 6.68
C VAL A 221 -9.34 -2.68 7.19
N GLY A 222 -8.38 -2.87 6.29
CA GLY A 222 -6.98 -2.92 6.68
C GLY A 222 -6.03 -2.54 5.56
N ILE A 223 -4.80 -2.23 5.96
CA ILE A 223 -3.68 -1.91 5.08
C ILE A 223 -2.45 -2.72 5.48
N SER A 224 -1.59 -2.96 4.51
CA SER A 224 -0.32 -3.66 4.69
C SER A 224 0.83 -2.89 4.06
N PHE A 225 1.83 -2.54 4.85
CA PHE A 225 3.07 -1.95 4.38
C PHE A 225 4.08 -3.06 4.05
N GLY A 226 4.62 -3.02 2.84
CA GLY A 226 5.69 -3.93 2.42
C GLY A 226 7.06 -3.42 2.89
N ALA A 227 7.51 -3.85 4.07
CA ALA A 227 8.73 -3.32 4.69
C ALA A 227 9.96 -3.44 3.78
N ASP A 228 10.14 -4.57 3.10
CA ASP A 228 11.28 -4.80 2.18
C ASP A 228 11.26 -3.84 0.98
N ARG A 229 10.08 -3.54 0.43
CA ARG A 229 9.97 -2.54 -0.65
C ARG A 229 10.23 -1.13 -0.18
N ILE A 230 9.76 -0.78 1.02
CA ILE A 230 10.05 0.51 1.65
C ILE A 230 11.56 0.63 1.91
N PHE A 231 12.20 -0.45 2.37
CA PHE A 231 13.65 -0.53 2.53
C PHE A 231 14.39 -0.28 1.20
N ASP A 232 13.93 -0.92 0.10
CA ASP A 232 14.51 -0.69 -1.23
C ASP A 232 14.37 0.79 -1.66
N VAL A 233 13.23 1.44 -1.38
CA VAL A 233 13.00 2.86 -1.68
C VAL A 233 13.94 3.75 -0.86
N LEU A 234 14.03 3.51 0.44
CA LEU A 234 14.91 4.27 1.35
C LEU A 234 16.38 4.16 0.93
N ASN A 235 16.83 2.98 0.49
CA ASN A 235 18.18 2.77 -0.03
C ASN A 235 18.42 3.53 -1.34
N GLN A 236 17.47 3.48 -2.29
CA GLN A 236 17.62 4.16 -3.58
C GLN A 236 17.63 5.69 -3.44
N LEU A 237 16.90 6.22 -2.47
CA LEU A 237 16.82 7.65 -2.20
C LEU A 237 17.84 8.14 -1.16
N GLU A 238 18.67 7.22 -0.62
CA GLU A 238 19.68 7.53 0.42
C GLU A 238 19.08 8.21 1.66
N LEU A 239 17.84 7.83 2.05
CA LEU A 239 17.07 8.49 3.12
C LEU A 239 17.40 7.96 4.53
N TYR A 240 18.29 6.99 4.67
CA TYR A 240 18.72 6.53 6.00
C TYR A 240 19.54 7.62 6.69
N PRO A 241 19.24 7.95 7.96
CA PRO A 241 20.08 8.88 8.72
C PRO A 241 21.53 8.37 8.78
N VAL A 242 22.47 9.22 8.43
CA VAL A 242 23.91 8.88 8.40
C VAL A 242 24.39 8.30 9.73
N ASP A 243 23.81 8.79 10.84
CA ASP A 243 24.19 8.34 12.19
C ASP A 243 23.61 6.96 12.57
N SER A 244 22.54 6.48 11.90
CA SER A 244 21.97 5.16 12.15
C SER A 244 22.85 4.02 11.64
N LEU A 245 23.73 4.30 10.66
CA LEU A 245 24.65 3.34 10.08
C LEU A 245 25.99 3.28 10.82
N LYS A 246 26.27 4.24 11.70
CA LYS A 246 27.53 4.29 12.49
C LYS A 246 27.35 3.42 13.72
N THR A 247 27.96 2.24 13.73
CA THR A 247 27.99 1.34 14.88
C THR A 247 28.99 1.78 15.94
N THR A 248 30.17 2.26 15.51
CA THR A 248 31.31 2.65 16.35
C THR A 248 31.54 4.15 16.26
N GLN A 249 31.54 4.86 17.41
CA GLN A 249 31.85 6.29 17.51
C GLN A 249 33.34 6.53 17.77
N LEU A 250 34.00 5.59 18.46
CA LEU A 250 35.43 5.67 18.80
C LEU A 250 36.07 4.30 18.59
N LEU A 251 37.07 4.23 17.72
CA LEU A 251 37.89 3.06 17.49
C LEU A 251 39.26 3.29 18.10
N PHE A 252 39.65 2.44 19.04
CA PHE A 252 41.01 2.40 19.58
C PHE A 252 41.87 1.47 18.73
N VAL A 253 43.01 1.99 18.27
CA VAL A 253 43.99 1.20 17.51
C VAL A 253 44.93 0.52 18.46
N ASN A 254 45.06 -0.80 18.33
CA ASN A 254 45.98 -1.63 19.08
C ASN A 254 47.32 -1.69 18.35
N PHE A 255 48.44 -1.42 19.04
CA PHE A 255 49.80 -1.56 18.51
C PHE A 255 50.59 -2.67 19.20
N GLY A 256 49.99 -3.41 20.14
CA GLY A 256 50.54 -4.52 20.84
C GLY A 256 50.21 -4.58 22.33
N GLU A 257 50.78 -5.49 23.05
CA GLU A 257 50.44 -5.83 24.45
C GLU A 257 50.48 -4.62 25.40
N LYS A 258 51.44 -3.72 25.21
CA LYS A 258 51.59 -2.53 26.05
C LYS A 258 50.39 -1.59 25.88
N GLU A 259 49.99 -1.37 24.67
CA GLU A 259 48.84 -0.54 24.31
C GLU A 259 47.54 -1.19 24.73
N GLU A 260 47.38 -2.50 24.58
CA GLU A 260 46.20 -3.25 25.05
C GLU A 260 45.98 -3.04 26.55
N ASN A 261 47.00 -3.22 27.35
CA ASN A 261 46.93 -3.04 28.81
C ASN A 261 46.55 -1.61 29.22
N TYR A 262 46.93 -0.61 28.42
CA TYR A 262 46.56 0.78 28.63
C TYR A 262 45.14 1.09 28.15
N LEU A 263 44.73 0.58 26.96
CA LEU A 263 43.48 0.87 26.33
C LEU A 263 42.26 0.19 26.97
N LEU A 264 42.41 -1.05 27.49
CA LEU A 264 41.29 -1.81 28.06
C LEU A 264 40.58 -1.09 29.23
N PRO A 265 41.28 -0.47 30.21
CA PRO A 265 40.62 0.31 31.25
C PRO A 265 40.00 1.62 30.70
N LEU A 266 40.61 2.20 29.66
CA LEU A 266 40.14 3.45 29.04
C LEU A 266 38.87 3.23 28.25
N ILE A 267 38.84 2.18 27.42
CA ILE A 267 37.62 1.85 26.64
C ILE A 267 36.44 1.51 27.56
N SER A 268 36.71 0.87 28.70
CA SER A 268 35.67 0.61 29.69
C SER A 268 35.03 1.88 30.23
N LYS A 269 35.84 2.91 30.53
CA LYS A 269 35.36 4.22 30.97
C LYS A 269 34.56 4.94 29.87
N VAL A 270 35.04 4.86 28.62
CA VAL A 270 34.36 5.47 27.45
C VAL A 270 32.99 4.82 27.24
N ARG A 271 32.91 3.48 27.31
CA ARG A 271 31.64 2.73 27.23
C ARG A 271 30.68 3.05 28.37
N ALA A 272 31.19 3.21 29.59
CA ALA A 272 30.39 3.63 30.73
C ALA A 272 29.80 5.03 30.60
N ALA A 273 30.44 5.89 29.81
CA ALA A 273 29.92 7.20 29.46
C ALA A 273 28.88 7.17 28.30
N GLY A 274 28.44 5.97 27.85
CA GLY A 274 27.45 5.81 26.78
C GLY A 274 27.99 5.95 25.37
N ILE A 275 29.31 6.05 25.18
CA ILE A 275 29.94 6.16 23.86
C ILE A 275 30.19 4.77 23.30
N ARG A 276 29.74 4.50 22.06
CA ARG A 276 29.97 3.23 21.36
C ARG A 276 31.45 3.18 20.93
N ALA A 277 32.24 2.38 21.64
CA ALA A 277 33.67 2.27 21.42
C ALA A 277 34.11 0.83 21.21
N GLU A 278 35.06 0.64 20.31
CA GLU A 278 35.70 -0.63 19.98
C GLU A 278 37.22 -0.52 20.06
N ILE A 279 37.88 -1.65 20.27
CA ILE A 279 39.31 -1.79 20.08
C ILE A 279 39.55 -2.70 18.89
N PHE A 280 40.43 -2.31 17.98
CA PHE A 280 40.88 -3.18 16.90
C PHE A 280 41.70 -4.31 17.53
N PRO A 281 41.27 -5.59 17.39
CA PRO A 281 41.80 -6.67 18.24
C PRO A 281 43.25 -7.06 17.88
N ASP A 282 43.60 -6.91 16.60
CA ASP A 282 44.95 -7.29 16.14
C ASP A 282 45.91 -6.11 16.23
N ALA A 283 47.20 -6.42 16.46
CA ALA A 283 48.23 -5.39 16.45
C ALA A 283 48.37 -4.74 15.04
N ALA A 284 48.09 -3.45 14.95
CA ALA A 284 48.29 -2.69 13.72
C ALA A 284 49.78 -2.59 13.38
N LYS A 285 50.10 -2.76 12.10
CA LYS A 285 51.49 -2.67 11.59
C LYS A 285 51.86 -1.24 11.27
#